data_f3702890236226941c1ce6f69f06eb2b
#
_entry.id   f3702890236226941c1ce6f69f06eb2b
#
_cell.length_a   1.000
_cell.length_b   1.000
_cell.length_c   1.000
_cell.angle_alpha   90.00
_cell.angle_beta   90.00
_cell.angle_gamma   90.00
#
_symmetry.space_group_name_H-M   'P 1'
#
loop_
_entity.id
_entity.type
_entity.pdbx_description
1 polymer ?
#
loop_
_entity_poly.entity_id
_entity_poly.type
_entity_poly.pdbx_seq_one_letter_code
_entity_poly.pdbx_strand_id
1 'polypeptide(L)'
;MILEIPKSNETPDPRIRKRVLIVEDNDLNMKLFNDLLVAHGYGTLQTKDGTEALALARQYRPDLILMDIQLPEVSGLQVTQWIKSDDVLRSIPVIAVTAFAMKGDEEKIRDGGCEAYIAKPISVSSFLKTVERFLS
;
A
#
# COMPACT_ATOMS: atom_id res chain seq x y z
N MET A 1 -2.80 35.55 -0.14
CA MET A 1 -3.37 34.43 0.62
C MET A 1 -2.27 33.46 1.04
N ILE A 2 -2.25 33.12 2.27
CA ILE A 2 -1.29 32.16 2.77
C ILE A 2 -1.84 30.78 2.55
N LEU A 3 -1.09 29.98 1.80
CA LEU A 3 -1.43 28.58 1.66
C LEU A 3 -0.68 27.81 2.73
N GLU A 4 -1.38 27.42 3.74
CA GLU A 4 -0.76 26.58 4.73
C GLU A 4 -0.58 25.20 4.14
N ILE A 5 0.59 24.63 4.35
CA ILE A 5 0.83 23.25 4.00
C ILE A 5 0.14 22.42 5.06
N PRO A 6 -0.88 21.62 4.69
CA PRO A 6 -1.56 20.80 5.67
C PRO A 6 -0.58 19.85 6.32
N LYS A 7 -0.69 19.68 7.61
CA LYS A 7 0.04 18.62 8.28
C LYS A 7 -0.54 17.30 7.81
N SER A 8 0.31 16.29 7.76
CA SER A 8 0.01 15.02 7.14
C SER A 8 -1.27 14.35 7.60
N ASN A 9 -1.70 14.59 8.83
CA ASN A 9 -2.91 13.97 9.39
C ASN A 9 -4.04 14.97 9.60
N GLU A 10 -3.94 16.15 9.01
CA GLU A 10 -4.96 17.17 9.12
C GLU A 10 -5.78 17.25 7.84
N THR A 11 -5.92 18.43 7.30
CA THR A 11 -6.72 18.64 6.11
C THR A 11 -5.98 18.12 4.88
N PRO A 12 -6.52 17.15 4.16
CA PRO A 12 -5.84 16.66 2.96
C PRO A 12 -5.83 17.76 1.89
N ASP A 13 -4.77 17.73 1.07
CA ASP A 13 -4.70 18.60 -0.09
C ASP A 13 -5.88 18.23 -1.01
N PRO A 14 -6.73 19.21 -1.40
CA PRO A 14 -7.88 18.90 -2.25
C PRO A 14 -7.51 18.34 -3.62
N ARG A 15 -6.24 18.48 -4.03
CA ARG A 15 -5.76 17.90 -5.27
C ARG A 15 -5.39 16.43 -5.12
N ILE A 16 -5.24 15.96 -3.90
CA ILE A 16 -4.90 14.58 -3.59
C ILE A 16 -6.14 13.93 -2.99
N ARG A 17 -6.80 13.09 -3.78
CA ARG A 17 -8.05 12.45 -3.35
C ARG A 17 -7.84 11.38 -2.31
N LYS A 18 -6.87 10.51 -2.54
CA LYS A 18 -6.60 9.34 -1.71
C LYS A 18 -5.10 9.17 -1.55
N ARG A 19 -4.70 8.53 -0.45
CA ARG A 19 -3.30 8.27 -0.17
C ARG A 19 -3.04 6.77 -0.09
N VAL A 20 -1.93 6.36 -0.65
CA VAL A 20 -1.50 4.97 -0.69
C VAL A 20 -0.17 4.84 0.08
N LEU A 21 -0.12 3.92 1.01
CA LEU A 21 1.14 3.57 1.66
C LEU A 21 1.79 2.45 0.83
N ILE A 22 3.00 2.70 0.36
CA ILE A 22 3.77 1.72 -0.41
C ILE A 22 4.83 1.12 0.50
N VAL A 23 4.77 -0.18 0.71
CA VAL A 23 5.75 -0.93 1.50
C VAL A 23 6.51 -1.83 0.55
N GLU A 24 7.71 -1.42 0.16
CA GLU A 24 8.48 -2.06 -0.89
C GLU A 24 9.98 -1.81 -0.65
N ASP A 25 10.78 -2.85 -0.59
CA ASP A 25 12.21 -2.70 -0.32
C ASP A 25 13.07 -2.48 -1.58
N ASN A 26 12.55 -2.78 -2.75
CA ASN A 26 13.26 -2.57 -4.01
C ASN A 26 13.07 -1.15 -4.51
N ASP A 27 14.17 -0.42 -4.70
CA ASP A 27 14.10 1.00 -5.08
C ASP A 27 13.44 1.23 -6.44
N LEU A 28 13.69 0.35 -7.41
CA LEU A 28 13.09 0.49 -8.74
C LEU A 28 11.58 0.28 -8.68
N ASN A 29 11.14 -0.71 -7.94
CA ASN A 29 9.71 -0.97 -7.77
C ASN A 29 9.04 0.16 -7.01
N MET A 30 9.68 0.66 -5.96
CA MET A 30 9.16 1.80 -5.20
C MET A 30 8.95 3.00 -6.11
N LYS A 31 9.97 3.32 -6.93
CA LYS A 31 9.87 4.44 -7.84
C LYS A 31 8.77 4.24 -8.86
N LEU A 32 8.66 3.04 -9.42
CA LEU A 32 7.62 2.73 -10.41
C LEU A 32 6.22 2.90 -9.81
N PHE A 33 5.97 2.30 -8.66
CA PHE A 33 4.66 2.38 -8.02
C PHE A 33 4.32 3.82 -7.65
N ASN A 34 5.29 4.53 -7.07
CA ASN A 34 5.09 5.92 -6.70
C ASN A 34 4.76 6.80 -7.91
N ASP A 35 5.53 6.68 -8.97
CA ASP A 35 5.33 7.50 -10.15
C ASP A 35 3.98 7.25 -10.81
N LEU A 36 3.56 5.99 -10.87
CA LEU A 36 2.25 5.64 -11.42
C LEU A 36 1.11 6.22 -10.59
N LEU A 37 1.22 6.10 -9.27
CA LEU A 37 0.17 6.59 -8.39
C LEU A 37 0.08 8.11 -8.39
N VAL A 38 1.21 8.78 -8.32
CA VAL A 38 1.25 10.25 -8.35
C VAL A 38 0.70 10.78 -9.68
N ALA A 39 1.05 10.14 -10.79
CA ALA A 39 0.54 10.54 -12.10
C ALA A 39 -0.98 10.42 -12.21
N HIS A 40 -1.59 9.59 -11.38
CA HIS A 40 -3.04 9.40 -11.37
C HIS A 40 -3.74 10.16 -10.24
N GLY A 41 -3.04 11.10 -9.60
CA GLY A 41 -3.64 11.98 -8.62
C GLY A 41 -3.69 11.46 -7.20
N TYR A 42 -3.01 10.35 -6.91
CA TYR A 42 -2.95 9.81 -5.55
C TYR A 42 -1.76 10.35 -4.79
N GLY A 43 -1.93 10.56 -3.49
CA GLY A 43 -0.82 10.85 -2.62
C GLY A 43 -0.14 9.55 -2.19
N THR A 44 1.13 9.61 -1.84
CA THR A 44 1.87 8.40 -1.46
C THR A 44 2.66 8.61 -0.17
N LEU A 45 2.78 7.51 0.56
CA LEU A 45 3.70 7.38 1.68
C LEU A 45 4.57 6.17 1.35
N GLN A 46 5.84 6.21 1.71
CA GLN A 46 6.79 5.17 1.33
C GLN A 46 7.55 4.64 2.52
N THR A 47 7.73 3.34 2.57
CA THR A 47 8.67 2.72 3.49
C THR A 47 9.22 1.43 2.90
N LYS A 48 10.43 1.10 3.30
CA LYS A 48 11.06 -0.18 2.94
C LYS A 48 10.95 -1.19 4.07
N ASP A 49 10.47 -0.75 5.24
CA ASP A 49 10.48 -1.52 6.47
C ASP A 49 9.06 -1.87 6.89
N GLY A 50 8.79 -3.17 7.04
CA GLY A 50 7.47 -3.64 7.45
C GLY A 50 7.06 -3.14 8.85
N THR A 51 8.01 -3.01 9.75
CA THR A 51 7.74 -2.51 11.11
C THR A 51 7.33 -1.02 11.06
N GLU A 52 8.03 -0.23 10.26
CA GLU A 52 7.70 1.16 10.06
C GLU A 52 6.34 1.33 9.41
N ALA A 53 5.96 0.38 8.55
CA ALA A 53 4.68 0.42 7.86
C ALA A 53 3.51 0.48 8.85
N LEU A 54 3.58 -0.28 9.93
CA LEU A 54 2.53 -0.27 10.94
C LEU A 54 2.43 1.10 11.62
N ALA A 55 3.57 1.70 11.97
CA ALA A 55 3.61 3.02 12.57
C ALA A 55 3.05 4.10 11.62
N LEU A 56 3.45 4.04 10.36
CA LEU A 56 2.95 4.98 9.35
C LEU A 56 1.45 4.83 9.13
N ALA A 57 0.97 3.59 9.09
CA ALA A 57 -0.46 3.35 8.92
C ALA A 57 -1.26 3.94 10.08
N ARG A 58 -0.78 3.81 11.30
CA ARG A 58 -1.42 4.39 12.48
C ARG A 58 -1.40 5.91 12.46
N GLN A 59 -0.29 6.48 12.04
CA GLN A 59 -0.12 7.93 12.04
C GLN A 59 -0.93 8.61 10.95
N TYR A 60 -0.90 8.07 9.74
CA TYR A 60 -1.47 8.74 8.57
C TYR A 60 -2.77 8.12 8.06
N ARG A 61 -3.10 6.92 8.47
CA ARG A 61 -4.32 6.21 8.06
C ARG A 61 -4.55 6.29 6.55
N PRO A 62 -3.67 5.67 5.75
CA PRO A 62 -3.83 5.69 4.30
C PRO A 62 -5.13 5.00 3.87
N ASP A 63 -5.55 5.27 2.66
CA ASP A 63 -6.77 4.68 2.11
C ASP A 63 -6.51 3.30 1.50
N LEU A 64 -5.26 2.98 1.25
CA LEU A 64 -4.83 1.71 0.66
C LEU A 64 -3.39 1.44 1.04
N ILE A 65 -3.04 0.18 1.21
CA ILE A 65 -1.66 -0.24 1.44
C ILE A 65 -1.26 -1.21 0.33
N LEU A 66 -0.16 -0.90 -0.35
CA LEU A 66 0.51 -1.83 -1.26
C LEU A 66 1.62 -2.50 -0.46
N MET A 67 1.51 -3.80 -0.28
CA MET A 67 2.39 -4.56 0.60
C MET A 67 3.21 -5.59 -0.17
N ASP A 68 4.51 -5.36 -0.27
CA ASP A 68 5.42 -6.38 -0.78
C ASP A 68 5.44 -7.53 0.22
N ILE A 69 5.17 -8.74 -0.26
CA ILE A 69 5.16 -9.92 0.60
C ILE A 69 6.58 -10.31 1.00
N GLN A 70 7.54 -10.01 0.13
CA GLN A 70 8.93 -10.42 0.30
C GLN A 70 9.81 -9.32 0.86
N LEU A 71 9.47 -8.87 2.06
CA LEU A 71 10.28 -7.88 2.76
C LEU A 71 11.40 -8.56 3.52
N PRO A 72 12.54 -7.86 3.70
CA PRO A 72 13.59 -8.37 4.58
C PRO A 72 13.09 -8.37 6.03
N GLU A 73 13.64 -9.22 6.85
CA GLU A 73 13.35 -9.33 8.28
C GLU A 73 11.95 -9.81 8.63
N VAL A 74 10.90 -9.12 8.16
CA VAL A 74 9.53 -9.52 8.45
C VAL A 74 8.72 -9.63 7.16
N SER A 75 7.96 -10.72 7.02
CA SER A 75 7.13 -10.94 5.84
C SER A 75 6.01 -9.90 5.75
N GLY A 76 5.69 -9.49 4.53
CA GLY A 76 4.54 -8.62 4.30
C GLY A 76 3.23 -9.22 4.77
N LEU A 77 3.11 -10.56 4.77
CA LEU A 77 1.91 -11.21 5.32
C LEU A 77 1.82 -11.04 6.84
N GLN A 78 2.96 -11.08 7.52
CA GLN A 78 2.98 -10.84 8.97
C GLN A 78 2.56 -9.40 9.27
N VAL A 79 3.07 -8.45 8.52
CA VAL A 79 2.68 -7.05 8.69
C VAL A 79 1.18 -6.88 8.43
N THR A 80 0.67 -7.54 7.40
CA THR A 80 -0.76 -7.51 7.09
C THR A 80 -1.59 -8.05 8.24
N GLN A 81 -1.15 -9.13 8.88
CA GLN A 81 -1.85 -9.66 10.05
C GLN A 81 -1.88 -8.67 11.19
N TRP A 82 -0.78 -7.95 11.43
CA TRP A 82 -0.74 -6.89 12.44
C TRP A 82 -1.76 -5.80 12.12
N ILE A 83 -1.83 -5.38 10.86
CA ILE A 83 -2.78 -4.37 10.41
C ILE A 83 -4.22 -4.86 10.60
N LYS A 84 -4.49 -6.09 10.20
CA LYS A 84 -5.85 -6.65 10.28
C LYS A 84 -6.27 -6.99 11.71
N SER A 85 -5.34 -7.08 12.62
CA SER A 85 -5.61 -7.28 14.04
C SER A 85 -5.83 -5.98 14.79
N ASP A 86 -5.57 -4.86 14.17
CA ASP A 86 -5.72 -3.54 14.79
C ASP A 86 -7.13 -3.01 14.50
N ASP A 87 -7.87 -2.65 15.54
CA ASP A 87 -9.26 -2.20 15.41
C ASP A 87 -9.42 -0.97 14.50
N VAL A 88 -8.42 -0.12 14.46
CA VAL A 88 -8.47 1.10 13.65
C VAL A 88 -8.05 0.82 12.20
N LEU A 89 -7.03 -0.03 12.02
CA LEU A 89 -6.41 -0.22 10.72
C LEU A 89 -7.03 -1.34 9.88
N ARG A 90 -7.77 -2.25 10.49
CA ARG A 90 -8.26 -3.44 9.79
C ARG A 90 -9.18 -3.15 8.62
N SER A 91 -9.78 -1.98 8.55
CA SER A 91 -10.64 -1.60 7.43
C SER A 91 -9.87 -1.09 6.22
N ILE A 92 -8.57 -0.82 6.38
CA ILE A 92 -7.75 -0.36 5.26
C ILE A 92 -7.46 -1.54 4.35
N PRO A 93 -7.83 -1.49 3.05
CA PRO A 93 -7.51 -2.58 2.14
C PRO A 93 -6.01 -2.72 1.94
N VAL A 94 -5.55 -3.96 1.88
CA VAL A 94 -4.15 -4.29 1.63
C VAL A 94 -4.08 -5.09 0.35
N ILE A 95 -3.31 -4.61 -0.61
CA ILE A 95 -3.03 -5.31 -1.85
C ILE A 95 -1.61 -5.87 -1.75
N ALA A 96 -1.48 -7.19 -1.81
CA ALA A 96 -0.18 -7.83 -1.82
C ALA A 96 0.49 -7.64 -3.18
N VAL A 97 1.80 -7.38 -3.16
CA VAL A 97 2.60 -7.32 -4.39
C VAL A 97 3.66 -8.42 -4.24
N THR A 98 3.71 -9.33 -5.20
CA THR A 98 4.53 -10.52 -5.03
C THR A 98 5.06 -11.06 -6.35
N ALA A 99 6.31 -11.57 -6.32
CA ALA A 99 6.87 -12.31 -7.44
C ALA A 99 6.35 -13.76 -7.46
N PHE A 100 5.74 -14.20 -6.37
CA PHE A 100 5.24 -15.57 -6.23
C PHE A 100 3.70 -15.54 -6.23
N ALA A 101 3.12 -15.66 -7.43
CA ALA A 101 1.67 -15.64 -7.58
C ALA A 101 1.15 -16.98 -8.11
N MET A 102 1.67 -18.08 -7.57
CA MET A 102 1.18 -19.40 -7.89
C MET A 102 -0.09 -19.67 -7.10
N LYS A 103 -0.87 -20.65 -7.53
CA LYS A 103 -2.17 -20.94 -6.95
C LYS A 103 -2.15 -21.13 -5.43
N GLY A 104 -1.15 -21.83 -4.90
CA GLY A 104 -1.03 -22.02 -3.46
C GLY A 104 -0.69 -20.73 -2.71
N ASP A 105 0.05 -19.84 -3.35
CA ASP A 105 0.43 -18.57 -2.75
C ASP A 105 -0.76 -17.62 -2.68
N GLU A 106 -1.63 -17.68 -3.67
CA GLU A 106 -2.84 -16.88 -3.70
C GLU A 106 -3.72 -17.13 -2.48
N GLU A 107 -3.88 -18.39 -2.12
CA GLU A 107 -4.65 -18.75 -0.93
C GLU A 107 -4.01 -18.23 0.35
N LYS A 108 -2.69 -18.33 0.47
CA LYS A 108 -1.95 -17.83 1.62
C LYS A 108 -2.10 -16.32 1.75
N ILE A 109 -2.04 -15.61 0.63
CA ILE A 109 -2.17 -14.15 0.61
C ILE A 109 -3.56 -13.75 1.08
N ARG A 110 -4.58 -14.41 0.59
CA ARG A 110 -5.96 -14.14 0.98
C ARG A 110 -6.19 -14.48 2.44
N ASP A 111 -5.72 -15.63 2.89
CA ASP A 111 -5.86 -16.05 4.27
C ASP A 111 -5.11 -15.14 5.22
N GLY A 112 -4.03 -14.50 4.74
CA GLY A 112 -3.30 -13.50 5.51
C GLY A 112 -4.01 -12.17 5.66
N GLY A 113 -5.16 -12.00 5.00
CA GLY A 113 -5.98 -10.80 5.12
C GLY A 113 -5.86 -9.79 3.99
N CYS A 114 -5.12 -10.10 2.93
CA CYS A 114 -5.03 -9.21 1.78
C CYS A 114 -6.30 -9.29 0.94
N GLU A 115 -6.81 -8.16 0.52
CA GLU A 115 -8.02 -8.07 -0.30
C GLU A 115 -7.77 -8.39 -1.77
N ALA A 116 -6.53 -8.24 -2.23
CA ALA A 116 -6.16 -8.54 -3.61
C ALA A 116 -4.65 -8.78 -3.68
N TYR A 117 -4.17 -9.21 -4.85
CA TYR A 117 -2.74 -9.29 -5.08
C TYR A 117 -2.39 -8.82 -6.49
N ILE A 118 -1.14 -8.39 -6.67
CA ILE A 118 -0.58 -7.98 -7.95
C ILE A 118 0.72 -8.78 -8.13
N ALA A 119 0.83 -9.47 -9.25
CA ALA A 119 2.02 -10.26 -9.55
C ALA A 119 3.12 -9.37 -10.13
N LYS A 120 4.36 -9.64 -9.75
CA LYS A 120 5.54 -9.03 -10.37
C LYS A 120 6.05 -9.90 -11.49
N PRO A 121 6.58 -9.34 -12.57
CA PRO A 121 6.64 -7.91 -12.90
C PRO A 121 5.24 -7.37 -13.19
N ILE A 122 4.97 -6.15 -12.77
CA ILE A 122 3.62 -5.62 -12.88
C ILE A 122 3.27 -5.25 -14.32
N SER A 123 1.98 -5.45 -14.66
CA SER A 123 1.37 -4.85 -15.82
C SER A 123 0.82 -3.49 -15.37
N VAL A 124 1.23 -2.40 -16.01
CA VAL A 124 0.82 -1.06 -15.60
C VAL A 124 -0.70 -0.93 -15.58
N SER A 125 -1.37 -1.41 -16.64
CA SER A 125 -2.83 -1.30 -16.70
C SER A 125 -3.52 -2.13 -15.63
N SER A 126 -3.06 -3.33 -15.36
CA SER A 126 -3.62 -4.17 -14.28
C SER A 126 -3.39 -3.56 -12.92
N PHE A 127 -2.20 -3.01 -12.70
CA PHE A 127 -1.84 -2.33 -11.45
C PHE A 127 -2.81 -1.17 -11.18
N LEU A 128 -2.99 -0.30 -12.16
CA LEU A 128 -3.84 0.87 -12.01
C LEU A 128 -5.30 0.49 -11.84
N LYS A 129 -5.78 -0.51 -12.57
CA LYS A 129 -7.16 -0.98 -12.42
C LYS A 129 -7.42 -1.55 -11.04
N THR A 130 -6.47 -2.32 -10.51
CA THR A 130 -6.62 -2.90 -9.19
C THR A 130 -6.64 -1.82 -8.12
N VAL A 131 -5.71 -0.86 -8.19
CA VAL A 131 -5.68 0.26 -7.25
C VAL A 131 -6.97 1.06 -7.32
N GLU A 132 -7.41 1.40 -8.52
CA GLU A 132 -8.61 2.19 -8.74
C GLU A 132 -9.86 1.51 -8.16
N ARG A 133 -9.93 0.18 -8.27
CA ARG A 133 -11.05 -0.59 -7.74
C ARG A 133 -11.24 -0.35 -6.23
N PHE A 134 -10.16 -0.15 -5.50
CA PHE A 134 -10.21 0.06 -4.05
C PHE A 134 -10.27 1.52 -3.64
N LEU A 135 -9.96 2.44 -4.55
CA LEU A 135 -9.90 3.87 -4.24
C LEU A 135 -10.99 4.71 -4.91
N SER A 136 -11.81 4.12 -5.71
CA SER A 136 -12.90 4.85 -6.38
C SER A 136 -14.03 5.17 -5.42
#